data_2a0fbb00dd7ff7dbc39d34345954de10
#
_entry.id   2a0fbb00dd7ff7dbc39d34345954de10
#
_cell.length_a   1.000
_cell.length_b   1.000
_cell.length_c   1.000
_cell.angle_alpha   90.00
_cell.angle_beta   90.00
_cell.angle_gamma   90.00
#
_symmetry.space_group_name_H-M   'P 1'
#
loop_
_entity.id
_entity.type
_entity.pdbx_description
1 polymer ?
#
loop_
_entity_poly.entity_id
_entity_poly.type
_entity_poly.pdbx_seq_one_letter_code
_entity_poly.pdbx_strand_id
1 'polypeptide(L)'
;VSVNCGAIPRHIMESELFGHRKGAFTDAKENRRGRLELANGGTLFLDEIGEISMRMQIDLLQVLEDKIFYKVGGTQPLTADFRVIAATNADLTQAILNKTFREDLFYRLNVISFAMPSLRERKEDIPLLAQHFLVKFTQEVNRGVERISRDAMDELMLYEWPGNVRELSNAIERAVVVCKTRTITPFDLPIGPSLEDELRERYASLNDMEKQHILK
;
A
#
# COMPACT_ATOMS: atom_id res chain seq x y z
N VAL A 1 -14.37 0.05 -10.63
CA VAL A 1 -13.52 1.27 -10.66
C VAL A 1 -12.70 1.30 -9.38
N SER A 2 -11.38 1.49 -9.49
CA SER A 2 -10.48 1.60 -8.33
C SER A 2 -9.94 3.01 -8.20
N VAL A 3 -9.79 3.48 -6.95
CA VAL A 3 -9.23 4.77 -6.58
C VAL A 3 -8.32 4.56 -5.38
N ASN A 4 -7.04 4.92 -5.52
CA ASN A 4 -6.14 5.00 -4.37
C ASN A 4 -6.15 6.43 -3.83
N CYS A 5 -6.69 6.61 -2.62
CA CYS A 5 -6.89 7.90 -1.99
C CYS A 5 -5.57 8.53 -1.50
N GLY A 6 -4.58 7.72 -1.16
CA GLY A 6 -3.26 8.20 -0.74
C GLY A 6 -2.38 8.65 -1.91
N ALA A 7 -2.59 8.08 -3.11
CA ALA A 7 -1.79 8.41 -4.28
C ALA A 7 -2.25 9.69 -5.01
N ILE A 8 -3.49 10.13 -4.78
CA ILE A 8 -4.03 11.33 -5.45
C ILE A 8 -3.80 12.56 -4.57
N PRO A 9 -3.17 13.63 -5.10
CA PRO A 9 -3.01 14.88 -4.36
C PRO A 9 -4.37 15.43 -3.89
N ARG A 10 -4.44 15.90 -2.64
CA ARG A 10 -5.69 16.34 -1.99
C ARG A 10 -6.49 17.37 -2.79
N HIS A 11 -5.82 18.29 -3.46
CA HIS A 11 -6.47 19.33 -4.26
C HIS A 11 -7.09 18.83 -5.57
N ILE A 12 -6.75 17.61 -6.02
CA ILE A 12 -7.29 17.00 -7.24
C ILE A 12 -8.34 15.93 -6.89
N MET A 13 -8.31 15.41 -5.67
CA MET A 13 -9.14 14.27 -5.23
C MET A 13 -10.64 14.51 -5.51
N GLU A 14 -11.15 15.69 -5.17
CA GLU A 14 -12.55 16.05 -5.39
C GLU A 14 -12.91 15.96 -6.89
N SER A 15 -12.06 16.52 -7.74
CA SER A 15 -12.23 16.46 -9.19
C SER A 15 -12.12 15.04 -9.77
N GLU A 16 -11.25 14.19 -9.22
CA GLU A 16 -11.13 12.79 -9.64
C GLU A 16 -12.36 11.97 -9.24
N LEU A 17 -12.87 12.12 -8.01
CA LEU A 17 -14.03 11.37 -7.54
C LEU A 17 -15.33 11.84 -8.15
N PHE A 18 -15.62 13.15 -8.08
CA PHE A 18 -16.91 13.72 -8.50
C PHE A 18 -16.93 14.16 -9.96
N GLY A 19 -15.76 14.33 -10.59
CA GLY A 19 -15.64 14.98 -11.89
C GLY A 19 -15.77 16.51 -11.79
N HIS A 20 -15.56 17.21 -12.89
CA HIS A 20 -15.66 18.65 -12.92
C HIS A 20 -16.32 19.16 -14.21
N ARG A 21 -16.88 20.38 -14.14
CA ARG A 21 -17.32 21.16 -15.29
C ARG A 21 -16.17 22.01 -15.81
N LYS A 22 -16.21 22.28 -17.11
CA LYS A 22 -15.31 23.28 -17.72
C LYS A 22 -15.41 24.61 -16.96
N GLY A 23 -14.27 25.19 -16.59
CA GLY A 23 -14.19 26.44 -15.83
C GLY A 23 -14.37 26.31 -14.32
N ALA A 24 -14.47 25.10 -13.76
CA ALA A 24 -14.59 24.89 -12.32
C ALA A 24 -13.35 25.36 -11.53
N PHE A 25 -12.18 25.33 -12.15
CA PHE A 25 -10.91 25.86 -11.65
C PHE A 25 -10.00 26.24 -12.83
N THR A 26 -8.86 26.87 -12.56
CA THR A 26 -7.98 27.49 -13.58
C THR A 26 -7.63 26.56 -14.75
N ASP A 27 -7.40 25.27 -14.47
CA ASP A 27 -7.00 24.26 -15.47
C ASP A 27 -8.14 23.39 -15.96
N ALA A 28 -9.38 23.65 -15.57
CA ALA A 28 -10.56 22.91 -16.01
C ALA A 28 -10.98 23.29 -17.45
N LYS A 29 -10.20 22.87 -18.45
CA LYS A 29 -10.41 23.20 -19.87
C LYS A 29 -11.62 22.49 -20.47
N GLU A 30 -11.98 21.32 -19.95
CA GLU A 30 -13.05 20.45 -20.45
C GLU A 30 -13.90 19.89 -19.31
N ASN A 31 -15.07 19.35 -19.65
CA ASN A 31 -15.88 18.59 -18.70
C ASN A 31 -15.24 17.21 -18.49
N ARG A 32 -15.11 16.77 -17.22
CA ARG A 32 -14.60 15.44 -16.92
C ARG A 32 -15.59 14.62 -16.11
N ARG A 33 -15.69 13.32 -16.43
CA ARG A 33 -16.45 12.35 -15.64
C ARG A 33 -15.63 11.95 -14.42
N GLY A 34 -16.29 11.90 -13.25
CA GLY A 34 -15.68 11.42 -12.03
C GLY A 34 -15.75 9.90 -11.89
N ARG A 35 -14.98 9.37 -10.93
CA ARG A 35 -14.95 7.93 -10.61
C ARG A 35 -16.30 7.41 -10.11
N LEU A 36 -17.06 8.22 -9.40
CA LEU A 36 -18.43 7.89 -8.96
C LEU A 36 -19.37 7.65 -10.14
N GLU A 37 -19.32 8.53 -11.14
CA GLU A 37 -20.10 8.37 -12.37
C GLU A 37 -19.69 7.14 -13.17
N LEU A 38 -18.38 6.83 -13.19
CA LEU A 38 -17.85 5.64 -13.89
C LEU A 38 -18.16 4.34 -13.16
N ALA A 39 -18.36 4.39 -11.83
CA ALA A 39 -18.68 3.22 -11.01
C ALA A 39 -20.17 2.86 -11.04
N ASN A 40 -21.02 3.70 -11.67
CA ASN A 40 -22.47 3.47 -11.72
C ASN A 40 -22.82 2.09 -12.29
N GLY A 41 -23.66 1.35 -11.59
CA GLY A 41 -24.03 -0.03 -11.93
C GLY A 41 -22.95 -1.09 -11.61
N GLY A 42 -21.86 -0.69 -10.94
CA GLY A 42 -20.73 -1.57 -10.67
C GLY A 42 -20.21 -1.45 -9.23
N THR A 43 -18.88 -1.54 -9.09
CA THR A 43 -18.19 -1.48 -7.79
C THR A 43 -17.15 -0.36 -7.79
N LEU A 44 -17.18 0.45 -6.73
CA LEU A 44 -16.15 1.44 -6.41
C LEU A 44 -15.23 0.86 -5.31
N PHE A 45 -13.96 0.70 -5.62
CA PHE A 45 -12.94 0.31 -4.66
C PHE A 45 -12.14 1.54 -4.24
N LEU A 46 -12.18 1.86 -2.95
CA LEU A 46 -11.47 2.99 -2.34
C LEU A 46 -10.32 2.44 -1.51
N ASP A 47 -9.10 2.57 -2.01
CA ASP A 47 -7.90 2.18 -1.29
C ASP A 47 -7.36 3.36 -0.47
N GLU A 48 -6.79 3.07 0.70
CA GLU A 48 -6.27 4.07 1.64
C GLU A 48 -7.32 5.14 2.04
N ILE A 49 -8.54 4.68 2.36
CA ILE A 49 -9.67 5.58 2.68
C ILE A 49 -9.39 6.48 3.89
N GLY A 50 -8.46 6.08 4.78
CA GLY A 50 -8.05 6.90 5.94
C GLY A 50 -7.35 8.21 5.57
N GLU A 51 -6.86 8.35 4.32
CA GLU A 51 -6.09 9.52 3.85
C GLU A 51 -6.95 10.68 3.32
N ILE A 52 -8.27 10.48 3.14
CA ILE A 52 -9.14 11.53 2.62
C ILE A 52 -9.39 12.63 3.65
N SER A 53 -9.49 13.88 3.18
CA SER A 53 -9.75 15.05 4.03
C SER A 53 -11.14 14.99 4.68
N MET A 54 -11.31 15.67 5.81
CA MET A 54 -12.61 15.77 6.51
C MET A 54 -13.75 16.26 5.60
N ARG A 55 -13.46 17.17 4.68
CA ARG A 55 -14.44 17.65 3.70
C ARG A 55 -14.87 16.51 2.77
N MET A 56 -13.89 15.78 2.21
CA MET A 56 -14.15 14.63 1.33
C MET A 56 -14.94 13.53 2.04
N GLN A 57 -14.72 13.34 3.34
CA GLN A 57 -15.50 12.38 4.14
C GLN A 57 -16.97 12.76 4.21
N ILE A 58 -17.29 14.07 4.34
CA ILE A 58 -18.66 14.58 4.33
C ILE A 58 -19.30 14.33 2.95
N ASP A 59 -18.61 14.74 1.89
CA ASP A 59 -19.13 14.63 0.54
C ASP A 59 -19.34 13.16 0.15
N LEU A 60 -18.42 12.27 0.54
CA LEU A 60 -18.54 10.84 0.31
C LEU A 60 -19.70 10.22 1.09
N LEU A 61 -19.87 10.59 2.37
CA LEU A 61 -20.98 10.12 3.20
C LEU A 61 -22.32 10.46 2.53
N GLN A 62 -22.49 11.70 2.10
CA GLN A 62 -23.70 12.13 1.40
C GLN A 62 -24.00 11.27 0.16
N VAL A 63 -22.98 10.99 -0.66
CA VAL A 63 -23.16 10.11 -1.83
C VAL A 63 -23.55 8.67 -1.43
N LEU A 64 -22.96 8.15 -0.35
CA LEU A 64 -23.27 6.81 0.12
C LEU A 64 -24.72 6.70 0.68
N GLU A 65 -25.26 7.77 1.22
CA GLU A 65 -26.62 7.84 1.76
C GLU A 65 -27.66 8.12 0.67
N ASP A 66 -27.48 9.23 -0.06
CA ASP A 66 -28.47 9.77 -0.98
C ASP A 66 -28.34 9.26 -2.41
N LYS A 67 -27.19 8.63 -2.75
CA LYS A 67 -26.83 8.24 -4.12
C LYS A 67 -26.78 9.43 -5.11
N ILE A 68 -26.74 10.66 -4.60
CA ILE A 68 -26.71 11.91 -5.37
C ILE A 68 -25.41 12.62 -5.09
N PHE A 69 -24.84 13.21 -6.14
CA PHE A 69 -23.64 14.05 -6.05
C PHE A 69 -23.63 15.12 -7.14
N TYR A 70 -22.70 16.06 -7.03
CA TYR A 70 -22.51 17.16 -7.97
C TYR A 70 -21.08 17.16 -8.49
N LYS A 71 -20.90 17.51 -9.76
CA LYS A 71 -19.56 17.80 -10.30
C LYS A 71 -19.01 19.07 -9.70
N VAL A 72 -17.70 19.16 -9.54
CA VAL A 72 -17.03 20.40 -9.12
C VAL A 72 -17.39 21.52 -10.10
N GLY A 73 -17.91 22.64 -9.60
CA GLY A 73 -18.40 23.76 -10.41
C GLY A 73 -19.74 23.49 -11.12
N GLY A 74 -20.42 22.40 -10.78
CA GLY A 74 -21.73 22.05 -11.34
C GLY A 74 -22.86 22.18 -10.34
N THR A 75 -24.06 22.49 -10.83
CA THR A 75 -25.31 22.61 -10.03
C THR A 75 -26.31 21.52 -10.32
N GLN A 76 -26.07 20.70 -11.36
CA GLN A 76 -26.93 19.57 -11.71
C GLN A 76 -26.64 18.37 -10.83
N PRO A 77 -27.65 17.82 -10.14
CA PRO A 77 -27.51 16.57 -9.42
C PRO A 77 -27.28 15.40 -10.39
N LEU A 78 -26.38 14.52 -10.05
CA LEU A 78 -26.12 13.26 -10.71
C LEU A 78 -26.41 12.14 -9.74
N THR A 79 -26.92 11.03 -10.25
CA THR A 79 -27.16 9.82 -9.46
C THR A 79 -26.19 8.73 -9.88
N ALA A 80 -25.67 7.99 -8.91
CA ALA A 80 -24.90 6.80 -9.17
C ALA A 80 -25.20 5.73 -8.12
N ASP A 81 -25.61 4.56 -8.57
CA ASP A 81 -25.77 3.40 -7.74
C ASP A 81 -24.60 2.43 -7.94
N PHE A 82 -23.85 2.18 -6.89
CA PHE A 82 -22.67 1.31 -6.90
C PHE A 82 -22.47 0.64 -5.55
N ARG A 83 -21.80 -0.50 -5.58
CA ARG A 83 -21.27 -1.15 -4.38
C ARG A 83 -19.94 -0.50 -3.99
N VAL A 84 -19.74 -0.25 -2.69
CA VAL A 84 -18.46 0.25 -2.16
C VAL A 84 -17.68 -0.87 -1.50
N ILE A 85 -16.41 -0.89 -1.78
CA ILE A 85 -15.39 -1.65 -1.05
C ILE A 85 -14.32 -0.64 -0.65
N ALA A 86 -14.04 -0.53 0.64
CA ALA A 86 -12.99 0.36 1.15
C ALA A 86 -11.88 -0.45 1.79
N ALA A 87 -10.64 -0.01 1.61
CA ALA A 87 -9.47 -0.57 2.24
C ALA A 87 -8.64 0.53 2.92
N THR A 88 -7.99 0.19 4.02
CA THR A 88 -7.08 1.07 4.73
C THR A 88 -6.07 0.26 5.54
N ASN A 89 -4.88 0.80 5.71
CA ASN A 89 -3.87 0.34 6.66
C ASN A 89 -3.88 1.16 7.97
N ALA A 90 -4.66 2.25 8.02
CA ALA A 90 -4.78 3.11 9.19
C ALA A 90 -5.73 2.51 10.23
N ASP A 91 -5.43 2.71 11.52
CA ASP A 91 -6.37 2.45 12.60
C ASP A 91 -7.45 3.56 12.61
N LEU A 92 -8.59 3.26 11.98
CA LEU A 92 -9.71 4.20 11.90
C LEU A 92 -10.34 4.49 13.28
N THR A 93 -10.25 3.57 14.23
CA THR A 93 -10.75 3.79 15.60
C THR A 93 -9.91 4.89 16.28
N GLN A 94 -8.60 4.81 16.15
CA GLN A 94 -7.71 5.85 16.65
C GLN A 94 -7.88 7.18 15.87
N ALA A 95 -8.11 7.11 14.56
CA ALA A 95 -8.38 8.29 13.74
C ALA A 95 -9.69 9.01 14.14
N ILE A 96 -10.73 8.28 14.54
CA ILE A 96 -11.98 8.84 15.08
C ILE A 96 -11.71 9.55 16.41
N LEU A 97 -10.98 8.92 17.34
CA LEU A 97 -10.61 9.54 18.61
C LEU A 97 -9.81 10.83 18.40
N ASN A 98 -8.93 10.85 17.43
CA ASN A 98 -8.12 12.02 17.04
C ASN A 98 -8.89 13.04 16.20
N LYS A 99 -10.16 12.79 15.88
CA LYS A 99 -11.03 13.65 15.04
C LYS A 99 -10.47 13.88 13.62
N THR A 100 -9.70 12.94 13.10
CA THR A 100 -9.19 12.95 11.71
C THR A 100 -10.04 12.10 10.78
N PHE A 101 -10.90 11.22 11.33
CA PHE A 101 -11.89 10.45 10.58
C PHE A 101 -13.26 10.57 11.25
N ARG A 102 -14.33 10.65 10.44
CA ARG A 102 -15.71 10.79 10.94
C ARG A 102 -16.28 9.44 11.32
N GLU A 103 -16.92 9.42 12.48
CA GLU A 103 -17.56 8.24 13.02
C GLU A 103 -18.76 7.77 12.16
N ASP A 104 -19.55 8.71 11.62
CA ASP A 104 -20.70 8.40 10.76
C ASP A 104 -20.27 7.72 9.45
N LEU A 105 -19.23 8.21 8.80
CA LEU A 105 -18.67 7.57 7.61
C LEU A 105 -18.10 6.19 7.92
N PHE A 106 -17.43 6.03 9.07
CA PHE A 106 -16.91 4.73 9.48
C PHE A 106 -18.04 3.70 9.57
N TYR A 107 -19.14 3.99 10.28
CA TYR A 107 -20.25 3.04 10.38
C TYR A 107 -20.94 2.79 9.04
N ARG A 108 -20.95 3.76 8.14
CA ARG A 108 -21.53 3.57 6.80
C ARG A 108 -20.70 2.64 5.92
N LEU A 109 -19.36 2.65 6.08
CA LEU A 109 -18.45 1.78 5.35
C LEU A 109 -18.28 0.41 6.02
N ASN A 110 -18.26 0.35 7.34
CA ASN A 110 -17.94 -0.83 8.14
C ASN A 110 -19.15 -1.75 8.41
N VAL A 111 -19.89 -2.08 7.36
CA VAL A 111 -21.02 -3.04 7.45
C VAL A 111 -20.49 -4.47 7.53
N ILE A 112 -19.50 -4.81 6.74
CA ILE A 112 -18.78 -6.10 6.78
C ILE A 112 -17.29 -5.79 6.70
N SER A 113 -16.54 -6.23 7.71
CA SER A 113 -15.10 -6.01 7.76
C SER A 113 -14.31 -7.31 7.64
N PHE A 114 -13.17 -7.22 6.97
CA PHE A 114 -12.19 -8.30 6.84
C PHE A 114 -10.82 -7.77 7.24
N ALA A 115 -10.22 -8.39 8.25
CA ALA A 115 -8.82 -8.15 8.56
C ALA A 115 -7.96 -9.08 7.70
N MET A 116 -7.11 -8.49 6.84
CA MET A 116 -6.16 -9.25 6.04
C MET A 116 -4.95 -9.62 6.91
N PRO A 117 -4.65 -10.93 7.09
CA PRO A 117 -3.52 -11.34 7.90
C PRO A 117 -2.21 -10.88 7.26
N SER A 118 -1.27 -10.46 8.11
CA SER A 118 0.09 -10.12 7.70
C SER A 118 0.85 -11.37 7.23
N LEU A 119 1.93 -11.20 6.46
CA LEU A 119 2.70 -12.33 5.96
C LEU A 119 3.37 -13.13 7.10
N ARG A 120 3.73 -12.46 8.20
CA ARG A 120 4.27 -13.12 9.42
C ARG A 120 3.25 -14.03 10.13
N GLU A 121 1.96 -13.83 9.91
CA GLU A 121 0.87 -14.68 10.45
C GLU A 121 0.54 -15.88 9.56
N ARG A 122 1.11 -15.91 8.34
CA ARG A 122 0.94 -16.98 7.35
C ARG A 122 2.26 -17.32 6.69
N LYS A 123 3.27 -17.64 7.51
CA LYS A 123 4.64 -17.92 7.04
C LYS A 123 4.70 -19.11 6.09
N GLU A 124 3.75 -20.04 6.18
CA GLU A 124 3.60 -21.18 5.28
C GLU A 124 3.38 -20.79 3.80
N ASP A 125 2.90 -19.56 3.54
CA ASP A 125 2.73 -19.06 2.16
C ASP A 125 4.06 -18.56 1.55
N ILE A 126 5.07 -18.24 2.38
CA ILE A 126 6.32 -17.64 1.92
C ILE A 126 7.03 -18.49 0.87
N PRO A 127 7.20 -19.81 1.02
CA PRO A 127 7.89 -20.62 0.02
C PRO A 127 7.19 -20.61 -1.34
N LEU A 128 5.85 -20.68 -1.33
CA LEU A 128 5.04 -20.66 -2.56
C LEU A 128 5.12 -19.29 -3.25
N LEU A 129 5.00 -18.20 -2.48
CA LEU A 129 5.12 -16.84 -2.99
C LEU A 129 6.52 -16.55 -3.53
N ALA A 130 7.57 -16.96 -2.80
CA ALA A 130 8.95 -16.77 -3.23
C ALA A 130 9.24 -17.52 -4.54
N GLN A 131 8.76 -18.75 -4.67
CA GLN A 131 8.89 -19.52 -5.91
C GLN A 131 8.11 -18.88 -7.07
N HIS A 132 6.90 -18.39 -6.81
CA HIS A 132 6.11 -17.67 -7.81
C HIS A 132 6.84 -16.41 -8.31
N PHE A 133 7.38 -15.60 -7.41
CA PHE A 133 8.13 -14.40 -7.78
C PHE A 133 9.43 -14.73 -8.48
N LEU A 134 10.15 -15.79 -8.07
CA LEU A 134 11.34 -16.25 -8.76
C LEU A 134 11.04 -16.53 -10.25
N VAL A 135 10.02 -17.33 -10.52
CA VAL A 135 9.63 -17.68 -11.90
C VAL A 135 9.25 -16.43 -12.68
N LYS A 136 8.42 -15.56 -12.10
CA LYS A 136 7.98 -14.31 -12.71
C LYS A 136 9.18 -13.43 -13.11
N PHE A 137 10.04 -13.09 -12.16
CA PHE A 137 11.13 -12.13 -12.41
C PHE A 137 12.27 -12.73 -13.25
N THR A 138 12.52 -14.04 -13.16
CA THR A 138 13.47 -14.72 -14.05
C THR A 138 13.07 -14.58 -15.51
N GLN A 139 11.78 -14.70 -15.80
CA GLN A 139 11.24 -14.51 -17.15
C GLN A 139 11.33 -13.05 -17.61
N GLU A 140 10.97 -12.10 -16.73
CA GLU A 140 10.96 -10.66 -17.06
C GLU A 140 12.39 -10.11 -17.32
N VAL A 141 13.37 -10.55 -16.54
CA VAL A 141 14.77 -10.08 -16.63
C VAL A 141 15.62 -10.94 -17.59
N ASN A 142 15.05 -12.03 -18.13
CA ASN A 142 15.75 -13.01 -18.97
C ASN A 142 17.06 -13.52 -18.34
N ARG A 143 17.03 -13.84 -17.06
CA ARG A 143 18.14 -14.41 -16.28
C ARG A 143 17.97 -15.92 -16.12
N GLY A 144 19.08 -16.65 -16.04
CA GLY A 144 19.09 -18.09 -15.87
C GLY A 144 19.01 -18.55 -14.40
N VAL A 145 18.35 -17.79 -13.51
CA VAL A 145 18.18 -18.17 -12.10
C VAL A 145 17.05 -19.19 -12.01
N GLU A 146 17.30 -20.34 -11.42
CA GLU A 146 16.38 -21.49 -11.46
C GLU A 146 15.77 -21.83 -10.09
N ARG A 147 16.46 -21.47 -9.00
CA ARG A 147 16.06 -21.90 -7.65
C ARG A 147 16.57 -20.99 -6.55
N ILE A 148 15.95 -21.10 -5.39
CA ILE A 148 16.38 -20.53 -4.11
C ILE A 148 17.02 -21.64 -3.31
N SER A 149 18.20 -21.40 -2.73
CA SER A 149 18.85 -22.38 -1.85
C SER A 149 18.03 -22.60 -0.59
N ARG A 150 18.28 -23.72 0.10
CA ARG A 150 17.61 -24.03 1.36
C ARG A 150 17.89 -22.95 2.41
N ASP A 151 19.15 -22.57 2.56
CA ASP A 151 19.57 -21.56 3.54
C ASP A 151 18.92 -20.20 3.26
N ALA A 152 18.82 -19.80 1.98
CA ALA A 152 18.09 -18.58 1.60
C ALA A 152 16.58 -18.67 1.90
N MET A 153 15.97 -19.83 1.69
CA MET A 153 14.57 -20.03 2.03
C MET A 153 14.36 -19.99 3.55
N ASP A 154 15.27 -20.56 4.33
CA ASP A 154 15.19 -20.51 5.79
C ASP A 154 15.27 -19.04 6.30
N GLU A 155 16.12 -18.20 5.71
CA GLU A 155 16.14 -16.76 6.03
C GLU A 155 14.85 -16.03 5.64
N LEU A 156 14.30 -16.32 4.45
CA LEU A 156 13.00 -15.78 4.04
C LEU A 156 11.87 -16.13 5.02
N MET A 157 11.90 -17.36 5.60
CA MET A 157 10.93 -17.81 6.58
C MET A 157 11.10 -17.18 7.97
N LEU A 158 12.32 -16.80 8.34
CA LEU A 158 12.63 -16.17 9.62
C LEU A 158 12.29 -14.69 9.64
N TYR A 159 12.38 -14.00 8.52
CA TYR A 159 12.17 -12.56 8.45
C TYR A 159 10.70 -12.16 8.69
N GLU A 160 10.48 -11.01 9.32
CA GLU A 160 9.14 -10.56 9.77
C GLU A 160 8.28 -9.90 8.69
N TRP A 161 8.86 -9.53 7.58
CA TRP A 161 8.18 -8.92 6.43
C TRP A 161 7.26 -7.76 6.78
N PRO A 162 7.76 -6.63 7.34
CA PRO A 162 6.93 -5.47 7.68
C PRO A 162 6.18 -4.91 6.46
N GLY A 163 6.78 -4.95 5.26
CA GLY A 163 6.15 -4.60 3.98
C GLY A 163 5.37 -5.74 3.32
N ASN A 164 5.16 -6.86 4.05
CA ASN A 164 4.37 -8.01 3.62
C ASN A 164 4.80 -8.58 2.25
N VAL A 165 3.82 -9.00 1.44
CA VAL A 165 4.05 -9.62 0.12
C VAL A 165 4.76 -8.68 -0.85
N ARG A 166 4.56 -7.35 -0.73
CA ARG A 166 5.28 -6.36 -1.57
C ARG A 166 6.77 -6.36 -1.29
N GLU A 167 7.15 -6.41 -0.04
CA GLU A 167 8.56 -6.47 0.38
C GLU A 167 9.20 -7.78 -0.05
N LEU A 168 8.53 -8.92 0.14
CA LEU A 168 8.99 -10.22 -0.34
C LEU A 168 9.16 -10.22 -1.87
N SER A 169 8.21 -9.66 -2.62
CA SER A 169 8.30 -9.53 -4.08
C SER A 169 9.53 -8.74 -4.49
N ASN A 170 9.75 -7.57 -3.88
CA ASN A 170 10.91 -6.72 -4.18
C ASN A 170 12.24 -7.38 -3.79
N ALA A 171 12.25 -8.13 -2.69
CA ALA A 171 13.44 -8.86 -2.24
C ALA A 171 13.84 -9.95 -3.24
N ILE A 172 12.88 -10.72 -3.74
CA ILE A 172 13.13 -11.75 -4.76
C ILE A 172 13.52 -11.13 -6.11
N GLU A 173 12.85 -10.05 -6.52
CA GLU A 173 13.22 -9.30 -7.74
C GLU A 173 14.68 -8.86 -7.70
N ARG A 174 15.07 -8.19 -6.61
CA ARG A 174 16.46 -7.76 -6.41
C ARG A 174 17.41 -8.95 -6.40
N ALA A 175 17.09 -10.03 -5.71
CA ALA A 175 17.93 -11.22 -5.67
C ALA A 175 18.14 -11.82 -7.05
N VAL A 176 17.11 -11.91 -7.91
CA VAL A 176 17.23 -12.35 -9.30
C VAL A 176 18.16 -11.46 -10.10
N VAL A 177 18.10 -10.13 -9.90
CA VAL A 177 18.96 -9.17 -10.62
C VAL A 177 20.42 -9.28 -10.19
N VAL A 178 20.74 -9.44 -8.91
CA VAL A 178 22.10 -9.45 -8.39
C VAL A 178 22.76 -10.84 -8.45
N CYS A 179 21.97 -11.91 -8.45
CA CYS A 179 22.43 -13.27 -8.47
C CYS A 179 23.31 -13.54 -9.71
N LYS A 180 24.54 -14.02 -9.46
CA LYS A 180 25.54 -14.36 -10.51
C LYS A 180 25.50 -15.82 -10.92
N THR A 181 24.76 -16.63 -10.19
CA THR A 181 24.64 -18.08 -10.38
C THR A 181 23.23 -18.46 -10.79
N ARG A 182 22.93 -19.75 -10.90
CA ARG A 182 21.57 -20.24 -11.13
C ARG A 182 20.75 -20.43 -9.84
N THR A 183 21.36 -20.12 -8.66
CA THR A 183 20.75 -20.37 -7.37
C THR A 183 20.88 -19.13 -6.50
N ILE A 184 19.77 -18.58 -6.01
CA ILE A 184 19.75 -17.51 -5.02
C ILE A 184 20.26 -18.07 -3.70
N THR A 185 21.23 -17.40 -3.11
CA THR A 185 21.82 -17.68 -1.80
C THR A 185 21.42 -16.58 -0.80
N PRO A 186 21.66 -16.75 0.52
CA PRO A 186 21.44 -15.70 1.51
C PRO A 186 22.11 -14.36 1.16
N PHE A 187 23.29 -14.41 0.55
CA PHE A 187 24.05 -13.21 0.15
C PHE A 187 23.40 -12.39 -0.98
N ASP A 188 22.47 -12.99 -1.72
CA ASP A 188 21.75 -12.31 -2.79
C ASP A 188 20.47 -11.62 -2.25
N LEU A 189 20.03 -11.97 -1.03
CA LEU A 189 18.83 -11.42 -0.42
C LEU A 189 19.11 -10.08 0.26
N PRO A 190 18.23 -9.07 0.11
CA PRO A 190 18.35 -7.77 0.79
C PRO A 190 17.73 -7.81 2.21
N ILE A 191 17.73 -8.96 2.86
CA ILE A 191 17.21 -9.22 4.20
C ILE A 191 18.37 -9.61 5.11
N GLY A 192 18.42 -9.05 6.27
CA GLY A 192 19.53 -9.22 7.22
C GLY A 192 20.04 -7.86 7.71
N PRO A 193 20.92 -7.83 8.67
CA PRO A 193 21.55 -6.57 9.05
C PRO A 193 22.21 -5.95 7.80
N SER A 194 21.86 -4.70 7.52
CA SER A 194 22.52 -3.99 6.44
C SER A 194 24.01 -3.89 6.77
N LEU A 195 24.87 -3.81 5.73
CA LEU A 195 26.30 -3.50 5.95
C LEU A 195 26.49 -2.29 6.88
N GLU A 196 25.54 -1.36 6.90
CA GLU A 196 25.53 -0.22 7.82
C GLU A 196 25.18 -0.64 9.26
N ASP A 197 24.30 -1.62 9.47
CA ASP A 197 23.97 -2.13 10.79
C ASP A 197 25.10 -3.00 11.34
N GLU A 198 25.71 -3.85 10.52
CA GLU A 198 26.91 -4.60 10.87
C GLU A 198 28.09 -3.67 11.20
N LEU A 199 28.27 -2.61 10.44
CA LEU A 199 29.29 -1.60 10.71
C LEU A 199 28.96 -0.83 12.01
N ARG A 200 27.70 -0.46 12.24
CA ARG A 200 27.28 0.20 13.49
C ARG A 200 27.51 -0.67 14.72
N GLU A 201 27.15 -1.95 14.67
CA GLU A 201 27.44 -2.88 15.76
C GLU A 201 28.94 -3.06 15.99
N ARG A 202 29.72 -3.15 14.90
CA ARG A 202 31.18 -3.24 14.98
C ARG A 202 31.83 -1.98 15.55
N TYR A 203 31.34 -0.80 15.17
CA TYR A 203 31.82 0.49 15.73
C TYR A 203 31.32 0.69 17.17
N ALA A 204 30.15 0.25 17.54
CA ALA A 204 29.67 0.29 18.92
C ALA A 204 30.52 -0.62 19.81
N SER A 205 30.82 -1.85 19.37
CA SER A 205 31.71 -2.81 20.07
C SER A 205 33.15 -2.29 20.21
N LEU A 206 33.70 -1.61 19.19
CA LEU A 206 35.04 -0.98 19.27
C LEU A 206 35.08 0.18 20.25
N ASN A 207 34.06 1.04 20.26
CA ASN A 207 33.95 2.15 21.22
C ASN A 207 33.84 1.65 22.67
N ASP A 208 33.15 0.54 22.89
CA ASP A 208 33.03 -0.07 24.22
C ASP A 208 34.34 -0.73 24.66
N MET A 209 35.10 -1.32 23.74
CA MET A 209 36.45 -1.85 24.01
C MET A 209 37.46 -0.74 24.28
N GLU A 210 37.43 0.38 23.56
CA GLU A 210 38.29 1.55 23.83
C GLU A 210 37.97 2.18 25.19
N LYS A 211 36.71 2.33 25.59
CA LYS A 211 36.32 2.81 26.90
C LYS A 211 36.81 1.92 28.03
N GLN A 212 36.78 0.60 27.87
CA GLN A 212 37.34 -0.35 28.86
C GLN A 212 38.86 -0.31 28.93
N HIS A 213 39.56 0.11 27.88
CA HIS A 213 41.03 0.23 27.87
C HIS A 213 41.53 1.54 28.49
N ILE A 214 40.72 2.60 28.45
CA ILE A 214 41.03 3.92 29.05
C ILE A 214 40.76 3.94 30.57
N LEU A 215 39.94 3.02 31.06
CA LEU A 215 39.58 2.91 32.49
C LEU A 215 40.45 1.93 33.29
N LYS A 216 41.50 1.37 32.71
CA LYS A 216 42.56 0.60 33.37
C LYS A 216 43.86 1.36 33.41
#